data_77ab290db40dadaabad44d16b4772cdc
#
_entry.id   77ab290db40dadaabad44d16b4772cdc
#
_cell.length_a   1.000
_cell.length_b   1.000
_cell.length_c   1.000
_cell.angle_alpha   90.00
_cell.angle_beta   90.00
_cell.angle_gamma   90.00
#
_symmetry.space_group_name_H-M   'P 1'
#
loop_
_entity.id
_entity.type
_entity.pdbx_description
1 polymer ?
#
loop_
_entity_poly.entity_id
_entity_poly.type
_entity_poly.pdbx_seq_one_letter_code
_entity_poly.pdbx_strand_id
1 'polypeptide(L)'
;LSFRPNAMGSYLMMNGLSNKHVLILVNGRKVTGDITGNIDLNQIDMTRIKRIEVLNGAASSLYGSDAIGGVINIITNEPKDVVAFSSNSSYTRKNQFSQGLNLDIAQGKIGSYTSYKYDHSDGWQNSRLTEDGEDIIETIAPLSLGYSSNNFSQKFTYDATEQLSFYANGGYYNRGLERPVEREDITGGSKYNTAYEGYNWGAGVKYKLSKRNVIQFDYSGNNYASRYKYLIENSGYLPGQYALTKLQKFHDAELKGIFGFTTNSTTVFGVDYRREVLRRPDSDLDKSVYTTSAYGQHEVKLWNHLTGVVGVRYDHHEQTGGRFTPKVAAMYNIGNFNVRATYAAGFRAPGIDELYYHMFKKTMGTRATISLGDENLDPERSNYYSINMEYRTSRFSASVTGYLNYVKNMVTSKSTKFDDLPEAEQNRLREEFPEIGDLSSTKNLSVKNYFNFEKATVKGFEVNLNGNLFPGFTLAGNYTYAYGRGLNEG
;
A
#
# COMPACT_ATOMS: atom_id res chain seq x y z
N LEU A 1 -10.15 -9.97 0.74
CA LEU A 1 -9.52 -8.80 1.36
C LEU A 1 -9.81 -8.80 2.85
N SER A 2 -8.79 -8.80 3.71
CA SER A 2 -8.97 -8.67 5.16
C SER A 2 -8.12 -7.53 5.72
N PHE A 3 -8.69 -6.83 6.71
CA PHE A 3 -8.00 -5.82 7.50
C PHE A 3 -7.73 -6.37 8.89
N ARG A 4 -6.50 -6.17 9.39
CA ARG A 4 -6.18 -6.39 10.80
C ARG A 4 -5.77 -5.04 11.38
N PRO A 5 -6.52 -4.48 12.33
CA PRO A 5 -6.11 -3.24 12.99
C PRO A 5 -4.82 -3.48 13.78
N ASN A 6 -3.94 -2.50 13.72
CA ASN A 6 -2.71 -2.43 14.49
C ASN A 6 -2.67 -1.06 15.16
N ALA A 7 -2.03 -0.92 16.32
CA ALA A 7 -1.92 0.34 17.06
C ALA A 7 -1.33 1.51 16.22
N MET A 8 -0.53 1.20 15.20
CA MET A 8 0.12 2.18 14.32
C MET A 8 -0.37 2.15 12.85
N GLY A 9 -1.51 1.50 12.57
CA GLY A 9 -2.04 1.42 11.20
C GLY A 9 -2.89 0.17 10.99
N SER A 10 -3.28 -0.07 9.74
CA SER A 10 -4.07 -1.24 9.37
C SER A 10 -3.22 -2.19 8.53
N TYR A 11 -3.27 -3.45 8.86
CA TYR A 11 -2.63 -4.51 8.09
C TYR A 11 -3.61 -4.99 7.01
N LEU A 12 -3.20 -4.87 5.76
CA LEU A 12 -3.99 -5.31 4.62
C LEU A 12 -3.50 -6.69 4.16
N MET A 13 -4.42 -7.63 3.97
CA MET A 13 -4.13 -8.92 3.36
C MET A 13 -5.09 -9.19 2.21
N MET A 14 -4.57 -9.71 1.11
CA MET A 14 -5.35 -10.14 -0.05
C MET A 14 -4.90 -11.52 -0.49
N ASN A 15 -5.85 -12.44 -0.66
CA ASN A 15 -5.57 -13.81 -1.10
C ASN A 15 -4.49 -14.51 -0.26
N GLY A 16 -4.48 -14.28 1.07
CA GLY A 16 -3.48 -14.87 1.97
C GLY A 16 -2.07 -14.24 1.90
N LEU A 17 -1.87 -13.21 1.09
CA LEU A 17 -0.61 -12.48 0.96
C LEU A 17 -0.69 -11.13 1.71
N SER A 18 0.44 -10.68 2.24
CA SER A 18 0.54 -9.44 3.02
C SER A 18 0.50 -8.20 2.13
N ASN A 19 0.38 -7.05 2.76
CA ASN A 19 0.38 -5.74 2.10
C ASN A 19 1.61 -5.44 1.21
N LYS A 20 2.76 -6.08 1.41
CA LYS A 20 3.91 -5.98 0.50
C LYS A 20 3.66 -6.55 -0.90
N HIS A 21 2.63 -7.39 -1.03
CA HIS A 21 2.23 -8.05 -2.27
C HIS A 21 0.95 -7.46 -2.87
N VAL A 22 0.39 -6.43 -2.24
CA VAL A 22 -0.83 -5.75 -2.68
C VAL A 22 -0.49 -4.32 -3.08
N LEU A 23 -0.65 -4.01 -4.35
CA LEU A 23 -0.37 -2.68 -4.87
C LEU A 23 -1.56 -1.75 -4.62
N ILE A 24 -1.32 -0.64 -3.92
CA ILE A 24 -2.34 0.37 -3.67
C ILE A 24 -2.07 1.58 -4.56
N LEU A 25 -3.10 1.97 -5.30
CA LEU A 25 -3.07 3.06 -6.26
C LEU A 25 -4.13 4.11 -5.92
N VAL A 26 -3.83 5.36 -6.21
CA VAL A 26 -4.81 6.46 -6.30
C VAL A 26 -4.81 6.97 -7.74
N ASN A 27 -5.93 6.85 -8.43
CA ASN A 27 -6.08 7.20 -9.85
C ASN A 27 -5.02 6.52 -10.76
N GLY A 28 -4.70 5.24 -10.46
CA GLY A 28 -3.70 4.48 -11.21
C GLY A 28 -2.25 4.76 -10.81
N ARG A 29 -1.97 5.60 -9.81
CA ARG A 29 -0.62 5.96 -9.35
C ARG A 29 -0.30 5.33 -8.01
N LYS A 30 0.90 4.73 -7.88
CA LYS A 30 1.35 4.05 -6.66
C LYS A 30 1.37 5.03 -5.47
N VAL A 31 0.74 4.62 -4.38
CA VAL A 31 0.83 5.32 -3.10
C VAL A 31 2.05 4.82 -2.36
N THR A 32 2.86 5.73 -1.85
CA THR A 32 4.00 5.42 -0.98
C THR A 32 3.77 6.00 0.41
N GLY A 33 4.67 5.71 1.31
CA GLY A 33 4.57 6.10 2.70
C GLY A 33 4.14 4.92 3.55
N ASP A 34 5.13 4.25 4.14
CA ASP A 34 4.86 3.13 5.03
C ASP A 34 5.12 3.49 6.50
N ILE A 35 4.27 2.95 7.35
CA ILE A 35 4.46 2.87 8.79
C ILE A 35 4.79 1.41 9.10
N THR A 36 6.01 1.13 9.54
CA THR A 36 6.47 -0.24 9.90
C THR A 36 6.25 -1.29 8.80
N GLY A 37 6.43 -0.92 7.53
CA GLY A 37 6.27 -1.80 6.38
C GLY A 37 4.83 -1.91 5.84
N ASN A 38 3.89 -1.08 6.35
CA ASN A 38 2.52 -1.00 5.85
C ASN A 38 2.25 0.39 5.29
N ILE A 39 1.56 0.49 4.16
CA ILE A 39 1.19 1.80 3.60
C ILE A 39 0.28 2.53 4.60
N ASP A 40 0.58 3.80 4.87
CA ASP A 40 -0.28 4.65 5.69
C ASP A 40 -1.54 5.04 4.91
N LEU A 41 -2.62 4.30 5.13
CA LEU A 41 -3.90 4.55 4.48
C LEU A 41 -4.59 5.82 4.98
N ASN A 42 -4.15 6.39 6.12
CA ASN A 42 -4.74 7.63 6.65
C ASN A 42 -4.40 8.85 5.79
N GLN A 43 -3.37 8.77 4.93
CA GLN A 43 -3.06 9.80 3.95
C GLN A 43 -4.10 9.89 2.82
N ILE A 44 -5.03 8.92 2.72
CA ILE A 44 -6.07 8.89 1.70
C ILE A 44 -7.36 9.47 2.28
N ASP A 45 -7.79 10.60 1.74
CA ASP A 45 -9.07 11.21 2.12
C ASP A 45 -10.23 10.40 1.54
N MET A 46 -10.97 9.73 2.43
CA MET A 46 -12.13 8.91 2.05
C MET A 46 -13.31 9.72 1.54
N THR A 47 -13.41 11.03 1.87
CA THR A 47 -14.54 11.88 1.48
C THR A 47 -14.52 12.24 -0.01
N ARG A 48 -13.37 12.15 -0.67
CA ARG A 48 -13.19 12.41 -2.11
C ARG A 48 -13.21 11.15 -2.99
N ILE A 49 -13.47 9.98 -2.42
CA ILE A 49 -13.45 8.73 -3.18
C ILE A 49 -14.75 8.59 -4.00
N LYS A 50 -14.58 8.37 -5.31
CA LYS A 50 -15.68 8.05 -6.23
C LYS A 50 -16.02 6.56 -6.20
N ARG A 51 -14.99 5.69 -6.23
CA ARG A 51 -15.09 4.22 -6.16
C ARG A 51 -13.74 3.59 -5.84
N ILE A 52 -13.79 2.36 -5.36
CA ILE A 52 -12.60 1.51 -5.16
C ILE A 52 -12.72 0.34 -6.13
N GLU A 53 -11.69 0.14 -6.93
CA GLU A 53 -11.55 -0.98 -7.86
C GLU A 53 -10.58 -1.99 -7.27
N VAL A 54 -11.01 -3.25 -7.16
CA VAL A 54 -10.19 -4.33 -6.60
C VAL A 54 -9.95 -5.37 -7.68
N LEU A 55 -8.68 -5.60 -8.02
CA LEU A 55 -8.26 -6.71 -8.89
C LEU A 55 -7.66 -7.80 -8.00
N ASN A 56 -8.32 -8.94 -7.95
CA ASN A 56 -7.83 -10.11 -7.25
C ASN A 56 -6.80 -10.88 -8.08
N GLY A 57 -5.71 -11.32 -7.43
CA GLY A 57 -4.64 -12.09 -8.06
C GLY A 57 -3.59 -11.25 -8.78
N ALA A 58 -2.61 -11.92 -9.38
CA ALA A 58 -1.49 -11.25 -10.00
C ALA A 58 -1.91 -10.31 -11.14
N ALA A 59 -1.45 -9.07 -11.09
CA ALA A 59 -1.75 -8.01 -12.05
C ALA A 59 -0.49 -7.27 -12.55
N SER A 60 0.69 -7.87 -12.37
CA SER A 60 1.97 -7.25 -12.73
C SER A 60 2.11 -6.97 -14.25
N SER A 61 1.33 -7.64 -15.10
CA SER A 61 1.31 -7.37 -16.54
C SER A 61 0.86 -5.97 -16.94
N LEU A 62 0.16 -5.24 -16.06
CA LEU A 62 -0.23 -3.84 -16.28
C LEU A 62 0.42 -2.89 -15.28
N TYR A 63 0.59 -3.34 -14.03
CA TYR A 63 0.95 -2.46 -12.93
C TYR A 63 2.40 -2.65 -12.43
N GLY A 64 3.11 -3.68 -12.94
CA GLY A 64 4.50 -3.96 -12.59
C GLY A 64 4.67 -4.62 -11.22
N SER A 65 5.76 -4.27 -10.53
CA SER A 65 6.11 -4.80 -9.21
C SER A 65 5.02 -4.60 -8.16
N ASP A 66 5.00 -5.46 -7.14
CA ASP A 66 4.16 -5.46 -5.94
C ASP A 66 2.71 -5.93 -6.16
N ALA A 67 2.32 -6.25 -7.40
CA ALA A 67 0.97 -6.69 -7.75
C ALA A 67 0.84 -8.23 -7.81
N ILE A 68 1.47 -8.96 -6.87
CA ILE A 68 1.41 -10.44 -6.78
C ILE A 68 0.09 -10.92 -6.20
N GLY A 69 -0.39 -10.28 -5.14
CA GLY A 69 -1.63 -10.61 -4.43
C GLY A 69 -2.85 -9.95 -5.03
N GLY A 70 -2.65 -8.79 -5.64
CA GLY A 70 -3.69 -8.00 -6.28
C GLY A 70 -3.41 -6.51 -6.29
N VAL A 71 -4.40 -5.75 -6.78
CA VAL A 71 -4.33 -4.29 -6.89
C VAL A 71 -5.60 -3.68 -6.29
N ILE A 72 -5.44 -2.64 -5.50
CA ILE A 72 -6.52 -1.78 -5.03
C ILE A 72 -6.31 -0.40 -5.66
N ASN A 73 -7.21 0.00 -6.56
CA ASN A 73 -7.14 1.30 -7.21
C ASN A 73 -8.28 2.19 -6.72
N ILE A 74 -7.91 3.26 -6.03
CA ILE A 74 -8.84 4.23 -5.45
C ILE A 74 -9.03 5.35 -6.45
N ILE A 75 -10.24 5.44 -7.01
CA ILE A 75 -10.60 6.48 -7.97
C ILE A 75 -11.24 7.64 -7.21
N THR A 76 -10.67 8.83 -7.35
CA THR A 76 -11.16 10.05 -6.71
C THR A 76 -12.20 10.76 -7.57
N ASN A 77 -12.98 11.64 -6.95
CA ASN A 77 -13.88 12.55 -7.66
C ASN A 77 -13.11 13.46 -8.61
N GLU A 78 -13.78 13.86 -9.66
CA GLU A 78 -13.30 14.83 -10.66
C GLU A 78 -14.26 16.01 -10.71
N PRO A 79 -13.77 17.21 -11.09
CA PRO A 79 -14.62 18.36 -11.29
C PRO A 79 -15.71 18.06 -12.33
N LYS A 80 -16.98 18.31 -12.01
CA LYS A 80 -18.11 18.01 -12.90
C LYS A 80 -19.30 18.97 -12.73
N ASP A 81 -19.47 19.53 -11.53
CA ASP A 81 -20.61 20.37 -11.20
C ASP A 81 -20.24 21.86 -11.31
N VAL A 82 -21.17 22.71 -11.72
CA VAL A 82 -20.92 24.16 -11.85
C VAL A 82 -20.42 24.75 -10.55
N VAL A 83 -21.09 24.44 -9.44
CA VAL A 83 -20.61 24.62 -8.06
C VAL A 83 -21.30 23.58 -7.19
N ALA A 84 -20.52 22.77 -6.49
CA ALA A 84 -21.05 21.88 -5.47
C ALA A 84 -20.14 21.90 -4.23
N PHE A 85 -20.76 22.05 -3.07
CA PHE A 85 -20.09 21.97 -1.77
C PHE A 85 -20.65 20.81 -0.96
N SER A 86 -19.77 20.05 -0.35
CA SER A 86 -20.16 18.99 0.59
C SER A 86 -19.36 19.08 1.88
N SER A 87 -20.04 18.87 2.99
CA SER A 87 -19.47 18.81 4.33
C SER A 87 -19.90 17.50 5.00
N ASN A 88 -18.95 16.81 5.60
CA ASN A 88 -19.18 15.56 6.30
C ASN A 88 -18.52 15.60 7.67
N SER A 89 -19.32 15.58 8.74
CA SER A 89 -18.84 15.64 10.11
C SER A 89 -19.23 14.39 10.85
N SER A 90 -18.32 13.82 11.63
CA SER A 90 -18.62 12.72 12.53
C SER A 90 -17.94 12.93 13.88
N TYR A 91 -18.64 12.51 14.94
CA TYR A 91 -18.14 12.53 16.31
C TYR A 91 -18.48 11.20 16.99
N THR A 92 -17.51 10.58 17.62
CA THR A 92 -17.68 9.34 18.36
C THR A 92 -17.01 9.42 19.73
N ARG A 93 -17.19 8.37 20.56
CA ARG A 93 -16.57 8.30 21.91
C ARG A 93 -15.07 8.52 21.82
N LYS A 94 -14.45 8.96 22.93
CA LYS A 94 -13.02 9.24 23.09
C LYS A 94 -12.56 10.45 22.26
N ASN A 95 -13.43 11.45 22.16
CA ASN A 95 -13.18 12.68 21.43
C ASN A 95 -12.69 12.42 19.99
N GLN A 96 -13.21 11.37 19.36
CA GLN A 96 -12.90 11.10 17.98
C GLN A 96 -13.77 11.98 17.09
N PHE A 97 -13.15 12.93 16.43
CA PHE A 97 -13.79 13.90 15.54
C PHE A 97 -13.21 13.79 14.13
N SER A 98 -14.08 13.85 13.13
CA SER A 98 -13.68 13.92 11.72
C SER A 98 -14.52 14.96 11.00
N GLN A 99 -13.86 15.82 10.22
CA GLN A 99 -14.50 16.84 9.40
C GLN A 99 -13.92 16.76 7.98
N GLY A 100 -14.77 16.49 7.00
CA GLY A 100 -14.44 16.54 5.57
C GLY A 100 -15.18 17.68 4.89
N LEU A 101 -14.47 18.43 4.03
CA LEU A 101 -15.02 19.52 3.22
C LEU A 101 -14.57 19.32 1.76
N ASN A 102 -15.51 19.37 0.82
CA ASN A 102 -15.20 19.29 -0.60
C ASN A 102 -15.88 20.42 -1.35
N LEU A 103 -15.16 21.02 -2.28
CA LEU A 103 -15.64 22.05 -3.21
C LEU A 103 -15.35 21.59 -4.63
N ASP A 104 -16.39 21.42 -5.42
CA ASP A 104 -16.35 21.10 -6.85
C ASP A 104 -16.81 22.32 -7.65
N ILE A 105 -16.00 22.75 -8.60
CA ILE A 105 -16.31 23.84 -9.51
C ILE A 105 -15.90 23.42 -10.92
N ALA A 106 -16.87 23.39 -11.85
CA ALA A 106 -16.59 23.15 -13.26
C ALA A 106 -17.36 24.16 -14.12
N GLN A 107 -16.64 25.06 -14.78
CA GLN A 107 -17.21 26.08 -15.64
C GLN A 107 -16.46 26.16 -16.97
N GLY A 108 -17.19 25.97 -18.06
CA GLY A 108 -16.63 25.99 -19.41
C GLY A 108 -15.55 24.93 -19.58
N LYS A 109 -14.31 25.38 -19.78
CA LYS A 109 -13.14 24.50 -20.02
C LYS A 109 -12.33 24.18 -18.77
N ILE A 110 -12.67 24.78 -17.63
CA ILE A 110 -11.89 24.70 -16.40
C ILE A 110 -12.67 23.97 -15.33
N GLY A 111 -12.01 23.04 -14.65
CA GLY A 111 -12.52 22.36 -13.48
C GLY A 111 -11.56 22.44 -12.31
N SER A 112 -12.10 22.57 -11.10
CA SER A 112 -11.38 22.60 -9.83
C SER A 112 -12.08 21.71 -8.81
N TYR A 113 -11.35 20.80 -8.17
CA TYR A 113 -11.85 19.99 -7.07
C TYR A 113 -10.91 20.15 -5.88
N THR A 114 -11.41 20.76 -4.81
CA THR A 114 -10.69 20.99 -3.55
C THR A 114 -11.26 20.09 -2.48
N SER A 115 -10.40 19.44 -1.71
CA SER A 115 -10.78 18.62 -0.57
C SER A 115 -9.90 18.94 0.62
N TYR A 116 -10.52 19.05 1.79
CA TYR A 116 -9.83 19.14 3.08
C TYR A 116 -10.47 18.20 4.08
N LYS A 117 -9.65 17.47 4.83
CA LYS A 117 -10.09 16.59 5.89
C LYS A 117 -9.25 16.79 7.14
N TYR A 118 -9.90 16.93 8.27
CA TYR A 118 -9.32 16.92 9.62
C TYR A 118 -9.84 15.72 10.39
N ASP A 119 -8.93 14.97 11.02
CA ASP A 119 -9.28 13.89 11.94
C ASP A 119 -8.52 14.09 13.26
N HIS A 120 -9.21 13.82 14.36
CA HIS A 120 -8.66 13.87 15.70
C HIS A 120 -9.19 12.73 16.57
N SER A 121 -8.39 12.25 17.51
CA SER A 121 -8.80 11.32 18.57
C SER A 121 -7.85 11.45 19.76
N ASP A 122 -8.38 11.45 20.97
CA ASP A 122 -7.57 11.39 22.21
C ASP A 122 -6.92 10.02 22.43
N GLY A 123 -7.31 9.03 21.59
CA GLY A 123 -6.91 7.65 21.81
C GLY A 123 -7.66 7.02 22.99
N TRP A 124 -7.27 5.81 23.34
CA TRP A 124 -7.87 5.13 24.49
C TRP A 124 -6.99 4.00 25.01
N GLN A 125 -7.14 3.68 26.27
CA GLN A 125 -6.52 2.58 26.95
C GLN A 125 -7.60 1.60 27.40
N ASN A 126 -7.29 0.32 27.47
CA ASN A 126 -8.21 -0.66 28.02
C ASN A 126 -8.50 -0.34 29.49
N SER A 127 -9.68 -0.78 29.95
CA SER A 127 -10.06 -0.68 31.34
C SER A 127 -8.95 -1.22 32.24
N ARG A 128 -8.79 -0.58 33.37
CA ARG A 128 -7.91 -1.01 34.45
C ARG A 128 -8.19 -2.48 34.78
N LEU A 129 -7.13 -3.27 34.87
CA LEU A 129 -7.24 -4.57 35.49
C LEU A 129 -7.42 -4.35 37.00
N THR A 130 -8.48 -4.88 37.57
CA THR A 130 -8.70 -4.89 39.01
C THR A 130 -8.43 -6.30 39.50
N GLU A 131 -7.51 -6.46 40.42
CA GLU A 131 -7.32 -7.66 41.20
C GLU A 131 -7.73 -7.33 42.65
N ASP A 132 -8.66 -8.08 43.21
CA ASP A 132 -9.21 -7.88 44.57
C ASP A 132 -9.77 -6.48 44.86
N GLY A 133 -10.28 -5.77 43.83
CA GLY A 133 -10.90 -4.46 43.96
C GLY A 133 -9.91 -3.29 43.95
N GLU A 134 -8.62 -3.53 43.79
CA GLU A 134 -7.62 -2.50 43.60
C GLU A 134 -7.30 -2.31 42.09
N ASP A 135 -7.17 -1.03 41.70
CA ASP A 135 -6.79 -0.67 40.31
C ASP A 135 -5.28 -0.92 40.09
N ILE A 136 -4.94 -1.95 39.34
CA ILE A 136 -3.55 -2.20 38.94
C ILE A 136 -3.27 -1.46 37.66
N ILE A 137 -2.43 -0.42 37.68
CA ILE A 137 -1.89 0.26 36.50
C ILE A 137 -0.52 -0.31 36.20
N GLU A 138 -0.48 -1.35 35.36
CA GLU A 138 0.79 -1.94 34.94
C GLU A 138 1.49 -1.10 33.87
N THR A 139 0.75 -0.34 33.06
CA THR A 139 1.30 0.45 31.96
C THR A 139 0.44 1.65 31.60
N ILE A 140 1.08 2.75 31.20
CA ILE A 140 0.41 3.92 30.60
C ILE A 140 0.36 3.85 29.06
N ALA A 141 0.88 2.77 28.44
CA ALA A 141 0.82 2.60 26.99
C ALA A 141 -0.64 2.46 26.52
N PRO A 142 -1.16 3.38 25.68
CA PRO A 142 -2.53 3.30 25.21
C PRO A 142 -2.70 2.16 24.20
N LEU A 143 -3.88 1.54 24.19
CA LEU A 143 -4.24 0.55 23.19
C LEU A 143 -4.43 1.20 21.81
N SER A 144 -4.96 2.43 21.78
CA SER A 144 -5.01 3.28 20.59
C SER A 144 -4.39 4.63 20.92
N LEU A 145 -3.41 5.03 20.14
CA LEU A 145 -2.73 6.31 20.31
C LEU A 145 -3.67 7.48 20.01
N GLY A 146 -3.52 8.57 20.74
CA GLY A 146 -4.07 9.86 20.37
C GLY A 146 -3.44 10.34 19.05
N TYR A 147 -4.20 11.05 18.23
CA TYR A 147 -3.69 11.62 17.01
C TYR A 147 -4.49 12.83 16.53
N SER A 148 -3.83 13.67 15.75
CA SER A 148 -4.46 14.67 14.89
C SER A 148 -3.87 14.59 13.49
N SER A 149 -4.70 14.77 12.47
CA SER A 149 -4.25 14.74 11.08
C SER A 149 -4.99 15.75 10.21
N ASN A 150 -4.29 16.30 9.23
CA ASN A 150 -4.85 17.13 8.17
C ASN A 150 -4.51 16.51 6.83
N ASN A 151 -5.47 16.52 5.93
CA ASN A 151 -5.31 16.10 4.56
C ASN A 151 -5.92 17.15 3.65
N PHE A 152 -5.11 17.77 2.79
CA PHE A 152 -5.54 18.74 1.79
C PHE A 152 -5.23 18.20 0.41
N SER A 153 -6.14 18.36 -0.53
CA SER A 153 -5.89 18.05 -1.93
C SER A 153 -6.60 19.00 -2.87
N GLN A 154 -5.94 19.28 -3.99
CA GLN A 154 -6.42 20.10 -5.06
C GLN A 154 -6.21 19.40 -6.39
N LYS A 155 -7.22 19.43 -7.26
CA LYS A 155 -7.13 18.99 -8.65
C LYS A 155 -7.67 20.08 -9.56
N PHE A 156 -6.92 20.40 -10.59
CA PHE A 156 -7.35 21.26 -11.69
C PHE A 156 -7.43 20.45 -12.98
N THR A 157 -8.42 20.76 -13.81
CA THR A 157 -8.56 20.22 -15.16
C THR A 157 -8.77 21.36 -16.15
N TYR A 158 -8.23 21.20 -17.35
CA TYR A 158 -8.39 22.17 -18.43
C TYR A 158 -8.60 21.45 -19.76
N ASP A 159 -9.80 21.58 -20.32
CA ASP A 159 -10.16 21.09 -21.63
C ASP A 159 -9.87 22.16 -22.69
N ALA A 160 -8.63 22.19 -23.18
CA ALA A 160 -8.20 23.21 -24.17
C ALA A 160 -9.02 23.11 -25.47
N THR A 161 -9.25 21.86 -25.93
CA THR A 161 -10.12 21.52 -27.05
C THR A 161 -10.94 20.28 -26.72
N GLU A 162 -11.83 19.85 -27.60
CA GLU A 162 -12.53 18.55 -27.45
C GLU A 162 -11.56 17.34 -27.44
N GLN A 163 -10.39 17.52 -28.03
CA GLN A 163 -9.37 16.48 -28.18
C GLN A 163 -8.27 16.58 -27.11
N LEU A 164 -7.91 17.79 -26.67
CA LEU A 164 -6.74 18.04 -25.81
C LEU A 164 -7.18 18.50 -24.42
N SER A 165 -6.86 17.72 -23.42
CA SER A 165 -7.10 18.05 -22.02
C SER A 165 -5.84 17.89 -21.17
N PHE A 166 -5.76 18.72 -20.13
CA PHE A 166 -4.69 18.75 -19.15
C PHE A 166 -5.27 18.57 -17.75
N TYR A 167 -4.47 18.03 -16.86
CA TYR A 167 -4.76 18.09 -15.44
C TYR A 167 -3.49 18.37 -14.64
N ALA A 168 -3.67 18.98 -13.47
CA ALA A 168 -2.65 19.06 -12.42
C ALA A 168 -3.30 18.80 -11.07
N ASN A 169 -2.60 18.13 -10.19
CA ASN A 169 -3.05 17.89 -8.81
C ASN A 169 -1.91 18.04 -7.83
N GLY A 170 -2.25 18.40 -6.59
CA GLY A 170 -1.34 18.46 -5.47
C GLY A 170 -2.07 18.09 -4.18
N GLY A 171 -1.32 17.60 -3.20
CA GLY A 171 -1.85 17.25 -1.91
C GLY A 171 -0.81 17.38 -0.82
N TYR A 172 -1.30 17.63 0.38
CA TYR A 172 -0.53 17.71 1.62
C TYR A 172 -1.22 16.88 2.70
N TYR A 173 -0.44 16.13 3.43
CA TYR A 173 -0.88 15.31 4.54
C TYR A 173 0.07 15.51 5.72
N ASN A 174 -0.49 15.67 6.91
CA ASN A 174 0.27 15.51 8.13
C ASN A 174 -0.52 14.73 9.17
N ARG A 175 0.19 14.02 10.06
CA ARG A 175 -0.39 13.30 11.17
C ARG A 175 0.59 13.26 12.33
N GLY A 176 0.16 13.73 13.50
CA GLY A 176 0.87 13.56 14.76
C GLY A 176 0.26 12.42 15.57
N LEU A 177 1.07 11.48 16.04
CA LEU A 177 0.68 10.46 17.02
C LEU A 177 1.18 10.86 18.37
N GLU A 178 0.28 10.87 19.37
CA GLU A 178 0.55 11.27 20.74
C GLU A 178 0.78 10.05 21.61
N ARG A 179 1.83 10.10 22.42
CA ARG A 179 2.19 9.06 23.38
C ARG A 179 2.37 9.67 24.77
N PRO A 180 2.04 8.93 25.83
CA PRO A 180 2.39 9.34 27.19
C PRO A 180 3.90 9.54 27.31
N VAL A 181 4.31 10.54 28.05
CA VAL A 181 5.73 10.82 28.32
C VAL A 181 6.31 9.70 29.19
N GLU A 182 7.55 9.29 28.92
CA GLU A 182 8.28 8.32 29.75
C GLU A 182 8.45 8.86 31.20
N ARG A 183 8.21 8.00 32.17
CA ARG A 183 8.34 8.28 33.60
C ARG A 183 9.07 7.10 34.25
N GLU A 184 9.87 7.39 35.26
CA GLU A 184 10.66 6.37 35.97
C GLU A 184 9.79 5.38 36.76
N ASP A 185 8.65 5.86 37.27
CA ASP A 185 7.75 5.14 38.17
C ASP A 185 6.71 4.27 37.45
N ILE A 186 6.63 4.32 36.11
CA ILE A 186 5.56 3.64 35.38
C ILE A 186 6.02 3.17 33.99
N THR A 187 5.60 1.99 33.57
CA THR A 187 5.94 1.44 32.25
C THR A 187 5.06 1.98 31.13
N GLY A 188 5.54 1.91 29.88
CA GLY A 188 4.76 2.22 28.68
C GLY A 188 4.80 3.66 28.19
N GLY A 189 5.60 4.52 28.83
CA GLY A 189 5.87 5.88 28.35
C GLY A 189 6.80 5.91 27.13
N SER A 190 6.91 7.06 26.49
CA SER A 190 7.74 7.31 25.31
C SER A 190 8.55 8.59 25.46
N LYS A 191 9.77 8.58 24.92
CA LYS A 191 10.64 9.76 24.86
C LYS A 191 10.25 10.70 23.72
N TYR A 192 9.44 10.24 22.78
CA TYR A 192 9.05 11.00 21.59
C TYR A 192 7.64 10.63 21.09
N ASN A 193 7.01 11.58 20.47
CA ASN A 193 5.86 11.40 19.59
C ASN A 193 6.33 11.09 18.17
N THR A 194 5.46 10.51 17.32
CA THR A 194 5.77 10.30 15.91
C THR A 194 4.94 11.25 15.06
N ALA A 195 5.60 11.94 14.13
CA ALA A 195 4.96 12.81 13.15
C ALA A 195 5.20 12.27 11.75
N TYR A 196 4.14 12.25 10.94
CA TYR A 196 4.15 11.90 9.53
C TYR A 196 3.81 13.11 8.69
N GLU A 197 4.46 13.26 7.56
CA GLU A 197 4.22 14.36 6.63
C GLU A 197 4.35 13.84 5.20
N GLY A 198 3.35 14.10 4.37
CA GLY A 198 3.28 13.67 2.98
C GLY A 198 2.97 14.82 2.03
N TYR A 199 3.65 14.85 0.89
CA TYR A 199 3.35 15.72 -0.25
C TYR A 199 3.18 14.84 -1.47
N ASN A 200 2.15 15.09 -2.26
CA ASN A 200 1.97 14.45 -3.54
C ASN A 200 1.63 15.48 -4.62
N TRP A 201 2.04 15.22 -5.83
CA TRP A 201 1.75 16.06 -6.99
C TRP A 201 1.66 15.22 -8.24
N GLY A 202 0.98 15.74 -9.23
CA GLY A 202 0.88 15.10 -10.53
C GLY A 202 0.40 16.06 -11.60
N ALA A 203 0.77 15.78 -12.84
CA ALA A 203 0.28 16.48 -14.02
C ALA A 203 0.17 15.49 -15.17
N GLY A 204 -0.76 15.74 -16.07
CA GLY A 204 -0.93 14.91 -17.25
C GLY A 204 -1.59 15.62 -18.41
N VAL A 205 -1.34 15.05 -19.58
CA VAL A 205 -1.89 15.50 -20.86
C VAL A 205 -2.57 14.32 -21.51
N LYS A 206 -3.78 14.51 -21.97
CA LYS A 206 -4.56 13.52 -22.71
C LYS A 206 -4.95 14.07 -24.06
N TYR A 207 -4.58 13.35 -25.11
CA TYR A 207 -4.95 13.69 -26.48
C TYR A 207 -5.80 12.60 -27.10
N LYS A 208 -7.03 12.94 -27.48
CA LYS A 208 -7.99 12.04 -28.15
C LYS A 208 -7.76 12.15 -29.67
N LEU A 209 -7.11 11.16 -30.24
CA LEU A 209 -6.98 11.04 -31.70
C LEU A 209 -8.34 10.78 -32.37
N SER A 210 -9.21 10.06 -31.68
CA SER A 210 -10.59 9.78 -32.07
C SER A 210 -11.41 9.40 -30.82
N LYS A 211 -12.69 9.06 -31.01
CA LYS A 211 -13.55 8.58 -29.91
C LYS A 211 -13.01 7.31 -29.20
N ARG A 212 -12.13 6.54 -29.86
CA ARG A 212 -11.59 5.27 -29.35
C ARG A 212 -10.08 5.26 -29.16
N ASN A 213 -9.39 6.27 -29.69
CA ASN A 213 -7.94 6.31 -29.69
C ASN A 213 -7.47 7.49 -28.85
N VAL A 214 -6.67 7.19 -27.83
CA VAL A 214 -6.19 8.17 -26.85
C VAL A 214 -4.71 7.94 -26.62
N ILE A 215 -3.95 9.03 -26.58
CA ILE A 215 -2.59 9.05 -26.07
C ILE A 215 -2.61 9.89 -24.78
N GLN A 216 -1.92 9.41 -23.77
CA GLN A 216 -1.86 10.08 -22.47
C GLN A 216 -0.43 10.04 -21.94
N PHE A 217 0.04 11.18 -21.48
CA PHE A 217 1.27 11.29 -20.69
C PHE A 217 0.92 11.73 -19.28
N ASP A 218 1.50 11.08 -18.31
CA ASP A 218 1.30 11.34 -16.89
C ASP A 218 2.65 11.40 -16.17
N TYR A 219 2.81 12.38 -15.31
CA TYR A 219 3.89 12.43 -14.34
C TYR A 219 3.30 12.57 -12.94
N SER A 220 3.86 11.84 -11.99
CA SER A 220 3.49 11.95 -10.57
C SER A 220 4.70 11.81 -9.67
N GLY A 221 4.62 12.45 -8.52
CA GLY A 221 5.61 12.30 -7.47
C GLY A 221 4.98 12.38 -6.10
N ASN A 222 5.67 11.81 -5.13
CA ASN A 222 5.34 12.01 -3.73
C ASN A 222 6.59 11.97 -2.85
N ASN A 223 6.49 12.63 -1.70
CA ASN A 223 7.42 12.55 -0.60
C ASN A 223 6.65 12.16 0.65
N TYR A 224 7.17 11.25 1.43
CA TYR A 224 6.62 10.86 2.72
C TYR A 224 7.73 10.80 3.75
N ALA A 225 7.58 11.59 4.82
CA ALA A 225 8.56 11.68 5.90
C ALA A 225 7.95 11.19 7.22
N SER A 226 8.74 10.45 7.98
CA SER A 226 8.48 10.12 9.38
C SER A 226 9.52 10.81 10.26
N ARG A 227 9.07 11.44 11.35
CA ARG A 227 9.92 12.16 12.30
C ARG A 227 9.56 11.79 13.73
N TYR A 228 10.54 11.80 14.62
CA TYR A 228 10.31 11.86 16.06
C TYR A 228 10.23 13.32 16.50
N LYS A 229 9.25 13.66 17.33
CA LYS A 229 9.17 14.90 18.09
C LYS A 229 9.49 14.56 19.54
N TYR A 230 10.65 14.97 20.02
CA TYR A 230 11.08 14.61 21.36
C TYR A 230 10.22 15.27 22.42
N LEU A 231 9.88 14.51 23.45
CA LEU A 231 9.10 14.95 24.62
C LEU A 231 10.00 15.28 25.80
N ILE A 232 11.12 14.59 25.89
CA ILE A 232 12.21 14.78 26.86
C ILE A 232 13.53 14.84 26.10
N GLU A 233 14.58 15.34 26.77
CA GLU A 233 15.92 15.32 26.19
C GLU A 233 16.38 13.88 25.95
N ASN A 234 16.81 13.59 24.74
CA ASN A 234 17.30 12.27 24.34
C ASN A 234 18.15 12.33 23.08
N SER A 235 19.26 11.60 23.06
CA SER A 235 20.14 11.47 21.88
C SER A 235 20.57 12.81 21.28
N GLY A 236 20.82 13.83 22.12
CA GLY A 236 21.22 15.18 21.71
C GLY A 236 20.08 16.07 21.20
N TYR A 237 18.84 15.60 21.25
CA TYR A 237 17.65 16.41 20.92
C TYR A 237 16.96 16.90 22.17
N LEU A 238 16.56 18.18 22.18
CA LEU A 238 15.80 18.81 23.25
C LEU A 238 14.28 18.58 23.07
N PRO A 239 13.47 18.72 24.13
CA PRO A 239 12.02 18.66 24.04
C PRO A 239 11.46 19.60 22.96
N GLY A 240 10.53 19.11 22.13
CA GLY A 240 9.95 19.84 21.02
C GLY A 240 10.71 19.77 19.70
N GLN A 241 11.97 19.36 19.70
CA GLN A 241 12.77 19.21 18.48
C GLN A 241 12.34 17.98 17.68
N TYR A 242 12.56 18.04 16.35
CA TYR A 242 12.23 16.98 15.41
C TYR A 242 13.49 16.32 14.85
N ALA A 243 13.52 14.99 14.81
CA ALA A 243 14.51 14.20 14.09
C ALA A 243 13.85 13.44 12.94
N LEU A 244 14.43 13.54 11.75
CA LEU A 244 14.00 12.73 10.61
C LEU A 244 14.41 11.27 10.86
N THR A 245 13.44 10.34 10.79
CA THR A 245 13.72 8.90 10.93
C THR A 245 13.63 8.19 9.58
N LYS A 246 12.78 8.65 8.67
CA LYS A 246 12.62 8.07 7.34
C LYS A 246 12.08 9.10 6.37
N LEU A 247 12.63 9.11 5.15
CA LEU A 247 12.11 9.85 4.01
C LEU A 247 12.03 8.91 2.82
N GLN A 248 10.84 8.79 2.26
CA GLN A 248 10.58 8.07 1.02
C GLN A 248 10.18 9.07 -0.06
N LYS A 249 10.79 8.95 -1.24
CA LYS A 249 10.41 9.73 -2.42
C LYS A 249 10.10 8.79 -3.57
N PHE A 250 9.15 9.16 -4.37
CA PHE A 250 8.71 8.40 -5.50
C PHE A 250 8.42 9.32 -6.68
N HIS A 251 8.90 8.97 -7.85
CA HIS A 251 8.66 9.65 -9.11
C HIS A 251 8.27 8.62 -10.15
N ASP A 252 7.24 8.91 -10.91
CA ASP A 252 6.71 8.04 -11.96
C ASP A 252 6.31 8.88 -13.17
N ALA A 253 6.78 8.47 -14.34
CA ALA A 253 6.41 9.08 -15.63
C ALA A 253 5.95 7.98 -16.58
N GLU A 254 4.74 8.08 -17.11
CA GLU A 254 4.13 7.09 -18.00
C GLU A 254 3.64 7.76 -19.30
N LEU A 255 3.97 7.14 -20.42
CA LEU A 255 3.35 7.41 -21.71
C LEU A 255 2.52 6.20 -22.11
N LYS A 256 1.21 6.39 -22.31
CA LYS A 256 0.25 5.33 -22.56
C LYS A 256 -0.61 5.64 -23.79
N GLY A 257 -0.84 4.62 -24.61
CA GLY A 257 -1.78 4.63 -25.72
C GLY A 257 -2.93 3.66 -25.50
N ILE A 258 -4.14 4.06 -25.82
CA ILE A 258 -5.34 3.22 -25.82
C ILE A 258 -5.92 3.31 -27.22
N PHE A 259 -6.06 2.16 -27.90
CA PHE A 259 -6.48 2.08 -29.29
C PHE A 259 -7.57 1.05 -29.50
N GLY A 260 -8.71 1.50 -29.98
CA GLY A 260 -9.81 0.65 -30.43
C GLY A 260 -9.72 0.40 -31.92
N PHE A 261 -8.92 -0.57 -32.35
CA PHE A 261 -8.73 -0.88 -33.79
C PHE A 261 -10.00 -1.35 -34.47
N THR A 262 -10.86 -2.06 -33.72
CA THR A 262 -12.18 -2.47 -34.17
C THR A 262 -13.24 -2.14 -33.11
N THR A 263 -14.52 -2.33 -33.44
CA THR A 263 -15.62 -2.17 -32.47
C THR A 263 -15.51 -3.15 -31.30
N ASN A 264 -14.83 -4.27 -31.52
CA ASN A 264 -14.78 -5.40 -30.60
C ASN A 264 -13.40 -5.61 -30.00
N SER A 265 -12.43 -4.71 -30.23
CA SER A 265 -11.09 -4.85 -29.66
C SER A 265 -10.55 -3.54 -29.09
N THR A 266 -9.79 -3.65 -28.01
CA THR A 266 -9.07 -2.56 -27.38
C THR A 266 -7.65 -2.99 -27.07
N THR A 267 -6.68 -2.20 -27.49
CA THR A 267 -5.27 -2.40 -27.17
C THR A 267 -4.79 -1.25 -26.29
N VAL A 268 -4.13 -1.59 -25.22
CA VAL A 268 -3.41 -0.63 -24.34
C VAL A 268 -1.94 -0.97 -24.42
N PHE A 269 -1.09 0.02 -24.63
CA PHE A 269 0.35 -0.14 -24.51
C PHE A 269 0.95 1.11 -23.86
N GLY A 270 2.09 0.94 -23.24
CA GLY A 270 2.76 2.07 -22.59
C GLY A 270 4.20 1.74 -22.23
N VAL A 271 4.89 2.81 -21.88
CA VAL A 271 6.22 2.78 -21.27
C VAL A 271 6.17 3.62 -20.00
N ASP A 272 6.86 3.17 -18.97
CA ASP A 272 6.99 3.95 -17.74
C ASP A 272 8.43 3.96 -17.22
N TYR A 273 8.76 5.03 -16.52
CA TYR A 273 9.97 5.20 -15.74
C TYR A 273 9.60 5.54 -14.32
N ARG A 274 10.18 4.81 -13.39
CA ARG A 274 9.92 4.92 -11.96
C ARG A 274 11.23 5.08 -11.21
N ARG A 275 11.29 6.01 -10.25
CA ARG A 275 12.41 6.16 -9.33
C ARG A 275 11.90 6.17 -7.89
N GLU A 276 12.50 5.33 -7.06
CA GLU A 276 12.23 5.24 -5.63
C GLU A 276 13.48 5.64 -4.85
N VAL A 277 13.30 6.42 -3.78
CA VAL A 277 14.37 6.86 -2.89
C VAL A 277 13.97 6.54 -1.47
N LEU A 278 14.88 5.94 -0.71
CA LEU A 278 14.74 5.75 0.72
C LEU A 278 15.96 6.35 1.43
N ARG A 279 15.68 7.30 2.34
CA ARG A 279 16.66 7.86 3.24
C ARG A 279 16.28 7.58 4.69
N ARG A 280 17.24 7.04 5.45
CA ARG A 280 17.10 6.77 6.88
C ARG A 280 18.34 7.20 7.61
N PRO A 281 18.34 8.40 8.22
CA PRO A 281 19.50 8.92 8.95
C PRO A 281 19.90 8.06 10.15
N ASP A 282 18.92 7.33 10.75
CA ASP A 282 19.15 6.42 11.88
C ASP A 282 19.94 5.15 11.51
N SER A 283 20.17 4.90 10.23
CA SER A 283 20.94 3.75 9.71
C SER A 283 21.89 4.13 8.60
N ASP A 284 22.21 5.43 8.46
CA ASP A 284 23.04 5.99 7.39
C ASP A 284 22.67 5.53 5.97
N LEU A 285 21.39 5.20 5.78
CA LEU A 285 20.86 4.72 4.51
C LEU A 285 20.36 5.89 3.67
N ASP A 286 20.97 6.10 2.49
CA ASP A 286 20.51 7.03 1.44
C ASP A 286 20.69 6.34 0.09
N LYS A 287 19.67 5.65 -0.36
CA LYS A 287 19.68 4.84 -1.58
C LYS A 287 18.51 5.18 -2.49
N SER A 288 18.75 5.06 -3.79
CA SER A 288 17.70 5.14 -4.80
C SER A 288 17.78 3.98 -5.77
N VAL A 289 16.66 3.57 -6.32
CA VAL A 289 16.56 2.57 -7.38
C VAL A 289 15.61 3.08 -8.47
N TYR A 290 15.86 2.66 -9.71
CA TYR A 290 14.92 2.95 -10.81
C TYR A 290 14.41 1.66 -11.45
N THR A 291 13.25 1.79 -12.08
CA THR A 291 12.65 0.74 -12.92
C THR A 291 12.18 1.38 -14.22
N THR A 292 12.53 0.79 -15.34
CA THR A 292 12.00 1.14 -16.66
C THR A 292 11.13 0.00 -17.16
N SER A 293 10.03 0.31 -17.83
CA SER A 293 9.09 -0.73 -18.23
C SER A 293 8.45 -0.43 -19.57
N ALA A 294 8.09 -1.52 -20.26
CA ALA A 294 7.24 -1.47 -21.46
C ALA A 294 6.16 -2.54 -21.33
N TYR A 295 4.93 -2.22 -21.66
CA TYR A 295 3.82 -3.15 -21.54
C TYR A 295 2.81 -3.02 -22.68
N GLY A 296 2.08 -4.10 -22.93
CA GLY A 296 0.97 -4.13 -23.85
C GLY A 296 -0.08 -5.13 -23.43
N GLN A 297 -1.35 -4.79 -23.64
CA GLN A 297 -2.49 -5.67 -23.41
C GLN A 297 -3.50 -5.49 -24.53
N HIS A 298 -3.99 -6.59 -25.06
CA HIS A 298 -5.04 -6.63 -26.07
C HIS A 298 -6.25 -7.37 -25.52
N GLU A 299 -7.41 -6.72 -25.58
CA GLU A 299 -8.72 -7.30 -25.30
C GLU A 299 -9.51 -7.42 -26.60
N VAL A 300 -10.13 -8.57 -26.83
CA VAL A 300 -10.95 -8.82 -28.01
C VAL A 300 -12.22 -9.58 -27.61
N LYS A 301 -13.35 -9.12 -28.13
CA LYS A 301 -14.63 -9.84 -28.06
C LYS A 301 -14.76 -10.72 -29.31
N LEU A 302 -14.62 -12.02 -29.10
CA LEU A 302 -14.79 -13.04 -30.12
C LEU A 302 -16.21 -13.56 -30.03
N TRP A 303 -16.95 -13.47 -31.12
CA TRP A 303 -18.39 -13.74 -31.12
C TRP A 303 -19.12 -12.94 -30.00
N ASN A 304 -20.39 -13.14 -29.82
CA ASN A 304 -21.13 -12.35 -28.83
C ASN A 304 -20.92 -12.80 -27.36
N HIS A 305 -20.22 -13.90 -27.16
CA HIS A 305 -20.16 -14.59 -25.88
C HIS A 305 -18.76 -14.73 -25.26
N LEU A 306 -17.70 -14.63 -26.07
CA LEU A 306 -16.33 -14.85 -25.62
C LEU A 306 -15.53 -13.54 -25.63
N THR A 307 -14.93 -13.18 -24.49
CA THR A 307 -13.95 -12.09 -24.40
C THR A 307 -12.60 -12.69 -24.03
N GLY A 308 -11.57 -12.41 -24.83
CA GLY A 308 -10.20 -12.80 -24.56
C GLY A 308 -9.34 -11.60 -24.20
N VAL A 309 -8.37 -11.80 -23.31
CA VAL A 309 -7.36 -10.80 -22.93
C VAL A 309 -6.00 -11.45 -22.95
N VAL A 310 -5.04 -10.83 -23.64
CA VAL A 310 -3.63 -11.22 -23.64
C VAL A 310 -2.81 -9.98 -23.30
N GLY A 311 -1.89 -10.09 -22.37
CA GLY A 311 -1.02 -9.00 -21.96
C GLY A 311 0.39 -9.49 -21.66
N VAL A 312 1.36 -8.59 -21.80
CA VAL A 312 2.75 -8.81 -21.43
C VAL A 312 3.35 -7.49 -20.97
N ARG A 313 4.21 -7.57 -19.98
CA ARG A 313 5.03 -6.46 -19.53
C ARG A 313 6.47 -6.93 -19.35
N TYR A 314 7.41 -6.08 -19.70
CA TYR A 314 8.81 -6.19 -19.39
C TYR A 314 9.20 -5.05 -18.44
N ASP A 315 9.77 -5.39 -17.31
CA ASP A 315 10.34 -4.45 -16.36
C ASP A 315 11.85 -4.69 -16.28
N HIS A 316 12.63 -3.61 -16.28
CA HIS A 316 14.05 -3.62 -15.96
C HIS A 316 14.26 -2.82 -14.68
N HIS A 317 14.53 -3.53 -13.60
CA HIS A 317 14.85 -2.96 -12.29
C HIS A 317 16.37 -2.90 -12.12
N GLU A 318 16.89 -1.76 -11.64
CA GLU A 318 18.33 -1.48 -11.53
C GLU A 318 19.12 -2.60 -10.84
N GLN A 319 18.60 -3.15 -9.74
CA GLN A 319 19.28 -4.18 -8.95
C GLN A 319 19.02 -5.61 -9.42
N THR A 320 17.80 -5.90 -9.81
CA THR A 320 17.37 -7.29 -10.07
C THR A 320 17.22 -7.64 -11.54
N GLY A 321 17.53 -6.68 -12.44
CA GLY A 321 17.52 -6.87 -13.89
C GLY A 321 16.12 -7.03 -14.49
N GLY A 322 16.07 -7.68 -15.67
CA GLY A 322 14.87 -7.75 -16.50
C GLY A 322 13.88 -8.85 -16.08
N ARG A 323 12.58 -8.59 -16.20
CA ARG A 323 11.50 -9.55 -15.92
C ARG A 323 10.35 -9.40 -16.91
N PHE A 324 9.84 -10.55 -17.39
CA PHE A 324 8.62 -10.64 -18.18
C PHE A 324 7.46 -11.16 -17.33
N THR A 325 6.31 -10.52 -17.44
CA THR A 325 5.07 -10.89 -16.75
C THR A 325 3.92 -11.01 -17.74
N PRO A 326 3.67 -12.22 -18.29
CA PRO A 326 2.54 -12.49 -19.17
C PRO A 326 1.23 -12.63 -18.40
N LYS A 327 0.11 -12.36 -19.10
CA LYS A 327 -1.26 -12.60 -18.67
C LYS A 327 -2.09 -13.11 -19.82
N VAL A 328 -2.94 -14.09 -19.52
CA VAL A 328 -4.00 -14.57 -20.43
C VAL A 328 -5.27 -14.74 -19.63
N ALA A 329 -6.38 -14.22 -20.14
CA ALA A 329 -7.69 -14.43 -19.51
C ALA A 329 -8.76 -14.61 -20.60
N ALA A 330 -9.76 -15.42 -20.29
CA ALA A 330 -10.92 -15.60 -21.13
C ALA A 330 -12.19 -15.54 -20.27
N MET A 331 -13.23 -14.90 -20.79
CA MET A 331 -14.54 -14.85 -20.16
C MET A 331 -15.60 -15.29 -21.17
N TYR A 332 -16.39 -16.27 -20.78
CA TYR A 332 -17.51 -16.77 -21.57
C TYR A 332 -18.84 -16.45 -20.88
N ASN A 333 -19.75 -15.84 -21.63
CA ASN A 333 -21.08 -15.42 -21.16
C ASN A 333 -22.15 -16.34 -21.70
N ILE A 334 -22.98 -16.93 -20.83
CA ILE A 334 -24.11 -17.79 -21.18
C ILE A 334 -25.36 -17.26 -20.43
N GLY A 335 -26.14 -16.43 -21.10
CA GLY A 335 -27.29 -15.80 -20.47
C GLY A 335 -26.89 -15.02 -19.21
N ASN A 336 -27.36 -15.47 -18.05
CA ASN A 336 -27.04 -14.86 -16.76
C ASN A 336 -25.75 -15.38 -16.12
N PHE A 337 -25.08 -16.35 -16.74
CA PHE A 337 -23.85 -16.93 -16.24
C PHE A 337 -22.63 -16.35 -16.95
N ASN A 338 -21.61 -16.05 -16.17
CA ASN A 338 -20.28 -15.68 -16.63
C ASN A 338 -19.26 -16.67 -16.05
N VAL A 339 -18.43 -17.23 -16.90
CA VAL A 339 -17.29 -18.07 -16.49
C VAL A 339 -16.03 -17.39 -16.96
N ARG A 340 -15.11 -17.13 -16.03
CA ARG A 340 -13.82 -16.49 -16.32
C ARG A 340 -12.69 -17.39 -15.85
N ALA A 341 -11.69 -17.61 -16.73
CA ALA A 341 -10.44 -18.25 -16.39
C ALA A 341 -9.29 -17.25 -16.59
N THR A 342 -8.33 -17.25 -15.68
CA THR A 342 -7.18 -16.32 -15.72
C THR A 342 -5.90 -17.06 -15.35
N TYR A 343 -4.86 -16.84 -16.14
CA TYR A 343 -3.47 -17.04 -15.80
C TYR A 343 -2.76 -15.69 -15.79
N ALA A 344 -1.97 -15.40 -14.78
CA ALA A 344 -1.15 -14.20 -14.71
C ALA A 344 0.16 -14.48 -13.96
N ALA A 345 1.27 -14.06 -14.54
CA ALA A 345 2.52 -13.99 -13.81
C ALA A 345 2.61 -12.66 -13.05
N GLY A 346 3.27 -12.71 -11.89
CA GLY A 346 3.55 -11.54 -11.07
C GLY A 346 4.99 -11.56 -10.58
N PHE A 347 5.49 -10.39 -10.19
CA PHE A 347 6.77 -10.28 -9.52
C PHE A 347 6.77 -9.13 -8.52
N ARG A 348 7.73 -9.18 -7.58
CA ARG A 348 8.05 -8.08 -6.67
C ARG A 348 9.57 -7.95 -6.57
N ALA A 349 10.08 -6.78 -6.87
CA ALA A 349 11.48 -6.44 -6.57
C ALA A 349 11.64 -6.31 -5.03
N PRO A 350 12.78 -6.73 -4.46
CA PRO A 350 13.08 -6.45 -3.06
C PRO A 350 13.05 -4.94 -2.79
N GLY A 351 12.53 -4.53 -1.65
CA GLY A 351 12.54 -3.14 -1.22
C GLY A 351 13.95 -2.65 -0.89
N ILE A 352 14.17 -1.33 -0.98
CA ILE A 352 15.48 -0.72 -0.65
C ILE A 352 15.88 -1.07 0.79
N ASP A 353 14.92 -1.16 1.70
CA ASP A 353 15.14 -1.58 3.08
C ASP A 353 15.52 -3.07 3.19
N GLU A 354 14.94 -3.93 2.37
CA GLU A 354 15.28 -5.35 2.35
C GLU A 354 16.69 -5.61 1.81
N LEU A 355 17.14 -4.77 0.86
CA LEU A 355 18.47 -4.86 0.26
C LEU A 355 19.57 -4.26 1.13
N TYR A 356 19.32 -3.10 1.74
CA TYR A 356 20.38 -2.23 2.26
C TYR A 356 20.29 -1.89 3.74
N TYR A 357 19.37 -2.50 4.53
CA TYR A 357 19.37 -2.24 5.97
C TYR A 357 20.70 -2.67 6.60
N HIS A 358 21.26 -1.73 7.36
CA HIS A 358 22.40 -1.94 8.25
C HIS A 358 22.15 -1.08 9.49
N MET A 359 21.36 -1.59 10.45
CA MET A 359 20.80 -0.74 11.51
C MET A 359 20.79 -1.46 12.85
N PHE A 360 21.32 -0.79 13.85
CA PHE A 360 21.09 -1.10 15.26
C PHE A 360 19.96 -0.24 15.81
N LYS A 361 18.98 -0.84 16.43
CA LYS A 361 17.85 -0.13 17.05
C LYS A 361 17.59 -0.64 18.46
N LYS A 362 17.76 0.26 19.44
CA LYS A 362 17.29 0.03 20.80
C LYS A 362 15.80 0.31 20.88
N THR A 363 15.03 -0.67 21.35
CA THR A 363 13.59 -0.55 21.59
C THR A 363 13.33 -0.35 23.08
N MET A 364 12.06 -0.16 23.47
CA MET A 364 11.68 0.08 24.87
C MET A 364 12.27 -0.98 25.79
N GLY A 365 12.83 -0.54 26.91
CA GLY A 365 13.50 -1.39 27.91
C GLY A 365 14.87 -1.89 27.44
N THR A 366 15.16 -3.16 27.73
CA THR A 366 16.45 -3.81 27.42
C THR A 366 16.51 -4.46 26.02
N ARG A 367 15.47 -4.29 25.20
CA ARG A 367 15.39 -4.92 23.88
C ARG A 367 16.13 -4.11 22.83
N ALA A 368 16.93 -4.79 22.02
CA ALA A 368 17.56 -4.20 20.84
C ALA A 368 17.45 -5.15 19.64
N THR A 369 17.53 -4.58 18.44
CA THR A 369 17.48 -5.34 17.20
C THR A 369 18.51 -4.79 16.23
N ILE A 370 19.34 -5.66 15.67
CA ILE A 370 20.15 -5.41 14.49
C ILE A 370 19.35 -5.87 13.29
N SER A 371 19.21 -5.02 12.27
CA SER A 371 18.54 -5.39 11.01
C SER A 371 19.56 -5.30 9.88
N LEU A 372 19.74 -6.42 9.18
CA LEU A 372 20.70 -6.56 8.07
C LEU A 372 19.92 -6.91 6.81
N GLY A 373 20.06 -6.09 5.77
CA GLY A 373 19.59 -6.35 4.41
C GLY A 373 20.54 -7.32 3.69
N ASP A 374 20.13 -7.77 2.50
CA ASP A 374 20.96 -8.57 1.62
C ASP A 374 20.83 -8.05 0.17
N GLU A 375 21.92 -7.54 -0.38
CA GLU A 375 21.96 -7.01 -1.75
C GLU A 375 21.79 -8.09 -2.82
N ASN A 376 21.95 -9.37 -2.45
CA ASN A 376 21.85 -10.52 -3.35
C ASN A 376 20.41 -11.09 -3.42
N LEU A 377 19.43 -10.44 -2.80
CA LEU A 377 18.05 -10.91 -2.85
C LEU A 377 17.52 -10.98 -4.27
N ASP A 378 17.03 -12.14 -4.63
CA ASP A 378 16.28 -12.36 -5.86
C ASP A 378 14.87 -11.75 -5.78
N PRO A 379 14.31 -11.27 -6.90
CA PRO A 379 12.92 -10.84 -6.95
C PRO A 379 11.97 -12.02 -6.77
N GLU A 380 10.89 -11.77 -6.04
CA GLU A 380 9.79 -12.72 -5.91
C GLU A 380 9.08 -12.89 -7.25
N ARG A 381 8.66 -14.10 -7.55
CA ARG A 381 7.93 -14.45 -8.78
C ARG A 381 6.69 -15.26 -8.42
N SER A 382 5.59 -14.96 -9.08
CA SER A 382 4.37 -15.71 -8.89
C SER A 382 3.74 -16.18 -10.19
N ASN A 383 3.05 -17.33 -10.12
CA ASN A 383 2.14 -17.81 -11.15
C ASN A 383 0.77 -17.99 -10.52
N TYR A 384 -0.15 -17.15 -10.94
CA TYR A 384 -1.52 -17.12 -10.44
C TYR A 384 -2.48 -17.75 -11.45
N TYR A 385 -3.33 -18.63 -10.97
CA TYR A 385 -4.41 -19.28 -11.72
C TYR A 385 -5.72 -19.05 -11.00
N SER A 386 -6.79 -18.72 -11.73
CA SER A 386 -8.11 -18.63 -11.13
C SER A 386 -9.22 -19.02 -12.11
N ILE A 387 -10.30 -19.56 -11.56
CA ILE A 387 -11.57 -19.76 -12.23
C ILE A 387 -12.63 -19.06 -11.40
N ASN A 388 -13.42 -18.20 -12.05
CA ASN A 388 -14.55 -17.51 -11.44
C ASN A 388 -15.83 -17.91 -12.20
N MET A 389 -16.88 -18.24 -11.45
CA MET A 389 -18.23 -18.47 -11.95
C MET A 389 -19.14 -17.45 -11.30
N GLU A 390 -19.87 -16.70 -12.09
CA GLU A 390 -20.81 -15.69 -11.63
C GLU A 390 -22.18 -15.93 -12.25
N TYR A 391 -23.20 -15.89 -11.43
CA TYR A 391 -24.60 -15.80 -11.86
C TYR A 391 -25.16 -14.44 -11.47
N ARG A 392 -25.72 -13.71 -12.45
CA ARG A 392 -26.22 -12.35 -12.22
C ARG A 392 -27.57 -12.14 -12.88
N THR A 393 -28.50 -11.64 -12.09
CA THR A 393 -29.80 -11.14 -12.54
C THR A 393 -29.96 -9.67 -12.14
N SER A 394 -31.07 -9.04 -12.46
CA SER A 394 -31.36 -7.66 -12.02
C SER A 394 -31.48 -7.52 -10.49
N ARG A 395 -31.80 -8.58 -9.76
CA ARG A 395 -32.04 -8.55 -8.32
C ARG A 395 -31.02 -9.34 -7.48
N PHE A 396 -30.31 -10.27 -8.11
CA PHE A 396 -29.42 -11.19 -7.39
C PHE A 396 -28.12 -11.41 -8.15
N SER A 397 -27.00 -11.45 -7.43
CA SER A 397 -25.73 -11.92 -7.94
C SER A 397 -25.06 -12.87 -6.95
N ALA A 398 -24.52 -13.95 -7.48
CA ALA A 398 -23.70 -14.91 -6.73
C ALA A 398 -22.44 -15.20 -7.54
N SER A 399 -21.29 -15.22 -6.89
CA SER A 399 -20.04 -15.62 -7.54
C SER A 399 -19.21 -16.52 -6.64
N VAL A 400 -18.50 -17.46 -7.28
CA VAL A 400 -17.51 -18.31 -6.65
C VAL A 400 -16.21 -18.19 -7.45
N THR A 401 -15.12 -17.90 -6.77
CA THR A 401 -13.79 -17.83 -7.36
C THR A 401 -12.87 -18.83 -6.66
N GLY A 402 -12.35 -19.82 -7.38
CA GLY A 402 -11.24 -20.66 -6.91
C GLY A 402 -9.92 -20.12 -7.44
N TYR A 403 -8.86 -20.12 -6.61
CA TYR A 403 -7.55 -19.62 -7.02
C TYR A 403 -6.39 -20.44 -6.45
N LEU A 404 -5.26 -20.37 -7.15
CA LEU A 404 -3.99 -20.96 -6.81
C LEU A 404 -2.86 -20.00 -7.19
N ASN A 405 -1.99 -19.68 -6.26
CA ASN A 405 -0.84 -18.82 -6.46
C ASN A 405 0.44 -19.52 -5.98
N TYR A 406 1.37 -19.77 -6.90
CA TYR A 406 2.70 -20.29 -6.61
C TYR A 406 3.69 -19.12 -6.56
N VAL A 407 4.31 -18.87 -5.42
CA VAL A 407 5.32 -17.83 -5.22
C VAL A 407 6.68 -18.48 -5.00
N LYS A 408 7.69 -18.02 -5.75
CA LYS A 408 9.09 -18.41 -5.60
C LYS A 408 9.91 -17.23 -5.11
N ASN A 409 11.01 -17.51 -4.39
CA ASN A 409 11.96 -16.52 -3.88
C ASN A 409 11.27 -15.45 -3.02
N MET A 410 10.29 -15.83 -2.20
CA MET A 410 9.57 -14.89 -1.34
C MET A 410 10.54 -14.23 -0.36
N VAL A 411 10.64 -12.90 -0.38
CA VAL A 411 11.51 -12.17 0.54
C VAL A 411 10.89 -12.14 1.94
N THR A 412 11.58 -12.73 2.88
CA THR A 412 11.18 -12.78 4.29
C THR A 412 12.36 -12.45 5.20
N SER A 413 12.14 -12.47 6.50
CA SER A 413 13.19 -12.24 7.47
C SER A 413 13.13 -13.25 8.60
N LYS A 414 14.30 -13.64 9.09
CA LYS A 414 14.48 -14.47 10.29
C LYS A 414 15.12 -13.64 11.38
N SER A 415 14.56 -13.70 12.58
CA SER A 415 15.18 -13.11 13.77
C SER A 415 15.81 -14.22 14.59
N THR A 416 17.11 -14.10 14.86
CA THR A 416 17.89 -15.00 15.72
C THR A 416 18.36 -14.20 16.93
N LYS A 417 18.38 -14.79 18.11
CA LYS A 417 18.99 -14.13 19.28
C LYS A 417 20.49 -13.97 19.04
N PHE A 418 21.04 -12.84 19.44
CA PHE A 418 22.48 -12.57 19.28
C PHE A 418 23.33 -13.66 19.92
N ASP A 419 22.98 -14.09 21.14
CA ASP A 419 23.72 -15.10 21.90
C ASP A 419 23.64 -16.52 21.27
N ASP A 420 22.68 -16.76 20.35
CA ASP A 420 22.53 -18.03 19.62
C ASP A 420 23.34 -18.04 18.30
N LEU A 421 24.00 -16.94 17.93
CA LEU A 421 24.84 -16.86 16.74
C LEU A 421 26.22 -17.50 16.98
N PRO A 422 26.90 -17.98 15.91
CA PRO A 422 28.31 -18.38 16.00
C PRO A 422 29.20 -17.26 16.54
N GLU A 423 30.20 -17.61 17.35
CA GLU A 423 31.08 -16.63 18.00
C GLU A 423 31.76 -15.68 16.99
N ALA A 424 32.17 -16.19 15.85
CA ALA A 424 32.79 -15.38 14.78
C ALA A 424 31.82 -14.31 14.29
N GLU A 425 30.53 -14.60 14.18
CA GLU A 425 29.50 -13.65 13.75
C GLU A 425 29.16 -12.65 14.87
N GLN A 426 29.11 -13.09 16.12
CA GLN A 426 28.96 -12.18 17.25
C GLN A 426 30.10 -11.15 17.30
N ASN A 427 31.34 -11.59 17.09
CA ASN A 427 32.50 -10.73 17.08
C ASN A 427 32.44 -9.72 15.91
N ARG A 428 32.14 -10.17 14.72
CA ARG A 428 31.91 -9.29 13.55
C ARG A 428 30.87 -8.22 13.84
N LEU A 429 29.71 -8.61 14.38
CA LEU A 429 28.63 -7.67 14.70
C LEU A 429 29.02 -6.68 15.80
N ARG A 430 29.87 -7.07 16.77
CA ARG A 430 30.40 -6.15 17.79
C ARG A 430 31.31 -5.10 17.18
N GLU A 431 32.09 -5.45 16.16
CA GLU A 431 32.92 -4.53 15.42
C GLU A 431 32.10 -3.57 14.55
N GLU A 432 31.06 -4.11 13.86
CA GLU A 432 30.18 -3.33 12.99
C GLU A 432 29.22 -2.40 13.77
N PHE A 433 28.78 -2.82 14.97
CA PHE A 433 27.85 -2.09 15.83
C PHE A 433 28.42 -1.91 17.24
N PRO A 434 29.26 -0.89 17.46
CA PRO A 434 29.82 -0.61 18.79
C PRO A 434 28.79 -0.41 19.89
N GLU A 435 27.57 0.02 19.52
CA GLU A 435 26.44 0.22 20.44
C GLU A 435 26.01 -1.07 21.16
N ILE A 436 26.42 -2.25 20.69
CA ILE A 436 26.24 -3.51 21.42
C ILE A 436 26.94 -3.45 22.77
N GLY A 437 28.11 -2.78 22.85
CA GLY A 437 28.85 -2.59 24.07
C GLY A 437 28.14 -1.74 25.14
N ASP A 438 27.19 -0.89 24.72
CA ASP A 438 26.39 -0.03 25.59
C ASP A 438 25.16 -0.76 26.18
N LEU A 439 24.95 -2.02 25.81
CA LEU A 439 23.88 -2.83 26.37
C LEU A 439 24.29 -3.45 27.68
N SER A 440 23.44 -3.35 28.72
CA SER A 440 23.66 -4.04 30.00
C SER A 440 23.62 -5.57 29.87
N SER A 441 23.01 -6.08 28.81
CA SER A 441 22.95 -7.52 28.47
C SER A 441 22.52 -7.73 27.02
N THR A 442 23.09 -8.72 26.35
CA THR A 442 22.75 -9.16 24.99
C THR A 442 21.56 -10.12 24.93
N LYS A 443 21.05 -10.61 26.08
CA LYS A 443 19.94 -11.58 26.15
C LYS A 443 18.68 -11.18 25.36
N ASN A 444 18.43 -9.89 25.24
CA ASN A 444 17.28 -9.33 24.53
C ASN A 444 17.68 -8.66 23.19
N LEU A 445 18.90 -8.89 22.71
CA LEU A 445 19.37 -8.49 21.41
C LEU A 445 19.00 -9.55 20.38
N SER A 446 18.33 -9.16 19.31
CA SER A 446 18.01 -10.01 18.17
C SER A 446 18.67 -9.50 16.89
N VAL A 447 19.08 -10.40 16.02
CA VAL A 447 19.60 -10.10 14.69
C VAL A 447 18.58 -10.54 13.67
N LYS A 448 18.10 -9.61 12.87
CA LYS A 448 17.12 -9.81 11.82
C LYS A 448 17.80 -9.78 10.47
N ASN A 449 17.86 -10.91 9.78
CA ASN A 449 18.40 -11.05 8.42
C ASN A 449 17.28 -11.24 7.42
N TYR A 450 17.38 -10.60 6.24
CA TYR A 450 16.50 -10.86 5.12
C TYR A 450 17.07 -11.96 4.24
N PHE A 451 16.19 -12.77 3.64
CA PHE A 451 16.58 -13.85 2.74
C PHE A 451 15.40 -14.23 1.82
N ASN A 452 15.71 -14.94 0.74
CA ASN A 452 14.69 -15.51 -0.13
C ASN A 452 14.22 -16.86 0.43
N PHE A 453 12.92 -16.97 0.68
CA PHE A 453 12.25 -18.22 1.00
C PHE A 453 11.88 -18.94 -0.31
N GLU A 454 12.28 -20.20 -0.49
CA GLU A 454 12.29 -20.85 -1.81
C GLU A 454 10.92 -20.90 -2.48
N LYS A 455 9.92 -21.45 -1.80
CA LYS A 455 8.60 -21.70 -2.39
C LYS A 455 7.48 -21.46 -1.38
N ALA A 456 6.48 -20.70 -1.79
CA ALA A 456 5.22 -20.58 -1.07
C ALA A 456 4.05 -20.88 -2.03
N THR A 457 3.04 -21.57 -1.52
CA THR A 457 1.81 -21.84 -2.27
C THR A 457 0.63 -21.29 -1.47
N VAL A 458 -0.18 -20.46 -2.13
CA VAL A 458 -1.43 -19.98 -1.55
C VAL A 458 -2.57 -20.43 -2.44
N LYS A 459 -3.57 -21.10 -1.86
CA LYS A 459 -4.77 -21.54 -2.57
C LYS A 459 -6.00 -21.23 -1.74
N GLY A 460 -7.12 -21.01 -2.40
CA GLY A 460 -8.35 -20.72 -1.69
C GLY A 460 -9.54 -20.58 -2.61
N PHE A 461 -10.64 -20.19 -1.99
CA PHE A 461 -11.84 -19.78 -2.72
C PHE A 461 -12.57 -18.65 -2.03
N GLU A 462 -13.29 -17.88 -2.82
CA GLU A 462 -14.12 -16.76 -2.38
C GLU A 462 -15.56 -16.97 -2.88
N VAL A 463 -16.53 -16.70 -2.00
CA VAL A 463 -17.95 -16.71 -2.33
C VAL A 463 -18.48 -15.31 -2.05
N ASN A 464 -19.16 -14.71 -3.03
CA ASN A 464 -19.82 -13.42 -2.86
C ASN A 464 -21.30 -13.57 -3.25
N LEU A 465 -22.18 -13.08 -2.39
CA LEU A 465 -23.62 -13.07 -2.58
C LEU A 465 -24.12 -11.64 -2.39
N ASN A 466 -24.98 -11.18 -3.29
CA ASN A 466 -25.65 -9.89 -3.17
C ASN A 466 -27.05 -9.99 -3.77
N GLY A 467 -28.07 -9.55 -3.03
CA GLY A 467 -29.45 -9.67 -3.49
C GLY A 467 -30.37 -8.62 -2.90
N ASN A 468 -31.19 -8.03 -3.76
CA ASN A 468 -32.33 -7.21 -3.38
C ASN A 468 -33.54 -8.13 -3.24
N LEU A 469 -33.82 -8.65 -2.03
CA LEU A 469 -34.85 -9.65 -1.78
C LEU A 469 -36.24 -9.07 -1.97
N PHE A 470 -36.44 -7.83 -1.51
CA PHE A 470 -37.68 -7.05 -1.72
C PHE A 470 -37.34 -5.54 -1.61
N PRO A 471 -38.25 -4.64 -2.03
CA PRO A 471 -38.03 -3.19 -1.96
C PRO A 471 -37.58 -2.74 -0.56
N GLY A 472 -36.45 -2.05 -0.50
CA GLY A 472 -35.86 -1.56 0.75
C GLY A 472 -35.03 -2.57 1.52
N PHE A 473 -34.88 -3.84 1.06
CA PHE A 473 -34.06 -4.84 1.75
C PHE A 473 -33.01 -5.46 0.83
N THR A 474 -31.74 -5.18 1.13
CA THR A 474 -30.58 -5.75 0.44
C THR A 474 -29.81 -6.66 1.40
N LEU A 475 -29.51 -7.88 0.96
CA LEU A 475 -28.65 -8.82 1.66
C LEU A 475 -27.33 -8.94 0.89
N ALA A 476 -26.21 -8.74 1.58
CA ALA A 476 -24.87 -8.98 1.06
C ALA A 476 -24.10 -9.91 1.98
N GLY A 477 -23.38 -10.88 1.43
CA GLY A 477 -22.55 -11.82 2.15
C GLY A 477 -21.30 -12.15 1.37
N ASN A 478 -20.19 -12.31 2.08
CA ASN A 478 -18.95 -12.82 1.49
C ASN A 478 -18.31 -13.85 2.44
N TYR A 479 -17.64 -14.82 1.83
CA TYR A 479 -16.85 -15.80 2.54
C TYR A 479 -15.55 -16.05 1.78
N THR A 480 -14.43 -16.02 2.47
CA THR A 480 -13.10 -16.28 1.90
C THR A 480 -12.40 -17.35 2.72
N TYR A 481 -11.94 -18.40 2.06
CA TYR A 481 -11.03 -19.38 2.60
C TYR A 481 -9.69 -19.28 1.88
N ALA A 482 -8.61 -19.13 2.63
CA ALA A 482 -7.24 -19.09 2.11
C ALA A 482 -6.35 -20.03 2.92
N TYR A 483 -5.59 -20.87 2.24
CA TYR A 483 -4.59 -21.76 2.83
C TYR A 483 -3.23 -21.45 2.21
N GLY A 484 -2.27 -21.10 3.07
CA GLY A 484 -0.89 -20.83 2.69
C GLY A 484 0.06 -21.91 3.24
N ARG A 485 0.98 -22.38 2.41
CA ARG A 485 2.06 -23.30 2.81
C ARG A 485 3.37 -22.80 2.21
N GLY A 486 4.39 -22.70 3.06
CA GLY A 486 5.77 -22.48 2.64
C GLY A 486 6.57 -23.78 2.70
N LEU A 487 7.51 -23.94 1.80
CA LEU A 487 8.50 -25.01 1.77
C LEU A 487 9.88 -24.39 1.65
N ASN A 488 10.75 -24.69 2.61
CA ASN A 488 12.16 -24.38 2.57
C ASN A 488 12.90 -25.71 2.45
N GLU A 489 13.67 -25.93 1.41
CA GLU A 489 14.38 -27.20 1.14
C GLU A 489 15.80 -27.19 1.75
N GLY A 490 16.13 -26.17 2.58
CA GLY A 490 17.42 -26.02 3.24
C GLY A 490 17.38 -26.20 4.74
#